data_59802f856c568fd3f9350f8a100b31e4
#
_entry.id   59802f856c568fd3f9350f8a100b31e4
#
_cell.length_a   1.000
_cell.length_b   1.000
_cell.length_c   1.000
_cell.angle_alpha   90.00
_cell.angle_beta   90.00
_cell.angle_gamma   90.00
#
_symmetry.space_group_name_H-M   'P 1'
#
loop_
_entity.id
_entity.type
_entity.pdbx_description
1 polymer ?
#
loop_
_entity_poly.entity_id
_entity_poly.type
_entity_poly.pdbx_seq_one_letter_code
_entity_poly.pdbx_strand_id
1 'polypeptide(L)'
;MKIPYRLFLIAFSQLCSAAYAEDVTVQINGAILAQSCNVKSSDLTKNVIFDDINPQDLIPTGSTTASTKVSIGLENCTGNVNNMSYMFSGTGDESNPALLKVTGKPSTSSEGLATGLAIEILDMNQKAVPLNQKQTFSQSVTTSTYDFNFYLRYKSTSSAIGAGDASSLLYLDFYYD
;
A
#
# COMPACT_ATOMS: atom_id res chain seq x y z
N MET A 1 -5.67 75.22 -55.60
CA MET A 1 -6.67 74.53 -54.75
C MET A 1 -5.93 73.83 -53.67
N LYS A 2 -5.87 74.35 -52.43
CA LYS A 2 -5.11 73.91 -51.33
C LYS A 2 -6.02 73.01 -50.45
N ILE A 3 -5.78 71.71 -50.44
CA ILE A 3 -6.43 70.72 -49.54
C ILE A 3 -5.80 70.79 -48.17
N PRO A 4 -6.56 71.00 -47.07
CA PRO A 4 -5.96 71.14 -45.75
C PRO A 4 -5.59 69.75 -45.17
N TYR A 5 -4.34 69.60 -44.93
CA TYR A 5 -3.64 68.42 -44.36
C TYR A 5 -3.94 68.18 -42.86
N ARG A 6 -5.00 68.78 -42.34
CA ARG A 6 -5.30 68.71 -40.87
C ARG A 6 -6.38 67.70 -40.43
N LEU A 7 -6.91 66.89 -41.36
CA LEU A 7 -8.00 65.97 -41.04
C LEU A 7 -7.56 64.49 -40.92
N PHE A 8 -6.29 64.19 -41.00
CA PHE A 8 -5.80 62.78 -41.01
C PHE A 8 -5.12 62.34 -39.70
N LEU A 9 -5.10 63.15 -38.65
CA LEU A 9 -4.39 62.92 -37.41
C LEU A 9 -5.28 62.50 -36.20
N ILE A 10 -6.55 62.24 -36.39
CA ILE A 10 -7.48 61.94 -35.25
C ILE A 10 -7.99 60.48 -35.24
N ALA A 11 -7.56 59.63 -36.20
CA ALA A 11 -8.13 58.27 -36.31
C ALA A 11 -7.20 57.16 -35.74
N PHE A 12 -6.15 57.49 -34.96
CA PHE A 12 -5.17 56.46 -34.49
C PHE A 12 -5.05 56.30 -32.99
N SER A 13 -6.05 56.72 -32.21
CA SER A 13 -5.93 56.69 -30.72
C SER A 13 -7.03 55.93 -30.01
N GLN A 14 -7.49 54.77 -30.53
CA GLN A 14 -8.50 53.93 -29.83
C GLN A 14 -8.28 52.44 -29.99
N LEU A 15 -7.07 51.92 -29.82
CA LEU A 15 -6.85 50.48 -29.57
C LEU A 15 -6.04 50.32 -28.30
N CYS A 16 -6.59 50.78 -27.17
CA CYS A 16 -6.15 50.36 -25.87
C CYS A 16 -6.94 49.08 -25.54
N SER A 17 -6.41 47.92 -25.95
CA SER A 17 -6.92 46.63 -25.54
C SER A 17 -6.71 46.52 -24.02
N ALA A 18 -7.81 46.56 -23.26
CA ALA A 18 -7.77 46.23 -21.83
C ALA A 18 -7.32 44.78 -21.69
N ALA A 19 -6.09 44.58 -21.28
CA ALA A 19 -5.58 43.28 -20.85
C ALA A 19 -6.25 42.96 -19.50
N TYR A 20 -7.20 42.06 -19.48
CA TYR A 20 -7.71 41.49 -18.24
C TYR A 20 -6.67 40.51 -17.73
N ALA A 21 -6.08 40.77 -16.57
CA ALA A 21 -5.34 39.81 -15.81
C ALA A 21 -6.35 38.87 -15.18
N GLU A 22 -6.39 37.61 -15.60
CA GLU A 22 -7.15 36.58 -14.92
C GLU A 22 -6.41 36.18 -13.63
N ASP A 23 -7.01 36.44 -12.49
CA ASP A 23 -6.49 36.00 -11.19
C ASP A 23 -6.72 34.49 -11.04
N VAL A 24 -5.63 33.73 -10.93
CA VAL A 24 -5.69 32.30 -10.63
C VAL A 24 -5.64 32.11 -9.12
N THR A 25 -6.71 31.56 -8.55
CA THR A 25 -6.76 31.17 -7.14
C THR A 25 -6.25 29.73 -7.00
N VAL A 26 -5.13 29.54 -6.32
CA VAL A 26 -4.62 28.22 -5.96
C VAL A 26 -5.02 27.91 -4.51
N GLN A 27 -5.92 26.95 -4.34
CA GLN A 27 -6.31 26.47 -3.02
C GLN A 27 -5.39 25.31 -2.60
N ILE A 28 -4.66 25.48 -1.50
CA ILE A 28 -3.79 24.46 -0.92
C ILE A 28 -4.48 23.91 0.32
N ASN A 29 -4.80 22.62 0.30
CA ASN A 29 -5.36 21.91 1.45
C ASN A 29 -4.30 20.94 1.96
N GLY A 30 -4.06 20.96 3.27
CA GLY A 30 -3.12 20.06 3.94
C GLY A 30 -3.53 19.87 5.40
N ALA A 31 -3.13 18.74 5.96
CA ALA A 31 -3.27 18.49 7.39
C ALA A 31 -1.89 18.19 7.98
N ILE A 32 -1.64 18.68 9.19
CA ILE A 32 -0.47 18.33 9.97
C ILE A 32 -0.93 17.37 11.05
N LEU A 33 -0.44 16.13 10.99
CA LEU A 33 -0.76 15.13 12.01
C LEU A 33 0.09 15.39 13.25
N ALA A 34 -0.56 15.44 14.41
CA ALA A 34 0.11 15.61 15.69
C ALA A 34 0.90 14.36 16.12
N GLN A 35 0.52 13.20 15.61
CA GLN A 35 1.10 11.90 15.93
C GLN A 35 1.24 11.10 14.64
N SER A 36 2.45 10.69 14.30
CA SER A 36 2.72 9.84 13.12
C SER A 36 4.12 9.24 13.20
N CYS A 37 4.35 8.17 12.45
CA CYS A 37 5.66 7.59 12.15
C CYS A 37 5.85 7.51 10.64
N ASN A 38 7.11 7.52 10.21
CA ASN A 38 7.49 7.21 8.83
C ASN A 38 7.94 5.75 8.74
N VAL A 39 7.66 5.09 7.64
CA VAL A 39 8.29 3.79 7.33
C VAL A 39 9.74 4.06 6.93
N LYS A 40 10.69 3.29 7.50
CA LYS A 40 12.10 3.38 7.10
C LYS A 40 12.23 3.15 5.60
N SER A 41 13.04 3.96 4.92
CA SER A 41 13.23 3.87 3.46
C SER A 41 13.71 2.49 2.99
N SER A 42 14.50 1.79 3.82
CA SER A 42 14.94 0.41 3.56
C SER A 42 13.81 -0.62 3.58
N ASP A 43 12.68 -0.29 4.17
CA ASP A 43 11.56 -1.20 4.40
C ASP A 43 10.32 -0.87 3.56
N LEU A 44 10.41 0.16 2.69
CA LEU A 44 9.35 0.50 1.72
C LEU A 44 9.07 -0.63 0.72
N THR A 45 10.06 -1.48 0.48
CA THR A 45 9.92 -2.73 -0.28
C THR A 45 10.64 -3.82 0.47
N LYS A 46 9.94 -4.89 0.81
CA LYS A 46 10.47 -6.04 1.54
C LYS A 46 10.29 -7.30 0.70
N ASN A 47 11.39 -8.00 0.45
CA ASN A 47 11.33 -9.32 -0.17
C ASN A 47 11.35 -10.38 0.93
N VAL A 48 10.29 -11.20 0.98
CA VAL A 48 10.16 -12.31 1.93
C VAL A 48 10.31 -13.61 1.15
N ILE A 49 11.26 -14.43 1.55
CA ILE A 49 11.55 -15.71 0.93
C ILE A 49 11.10 -16.80 1.89
N PHE A 50 10.27 -17.71 1.43
CA PHE A 50 9.90 -18.94 2.11
C PHE A 50 10.81 -20.07 1.64
N ASP A 51 11.04 -21.04 2.52
CA ASP A 51 11.69 -22.28 2.16
C ASP A 51 10.81 -23.09 1.18
N ASP A 52 11.46 -23.96 0.40
CA ASP A 52 10.75 -24.90 -0.46
C ASP A 52 9.89 -25.85 0.36
N ILE A 53 8.66 -26.08 -0.09
CA ILE A 53 7.66 -26.84 0.65
C ILE A 53 7.26 -28.08 -0.14
N ASN A 54 7.23 -29.21 0.56
CA ASN A 54 6.64 -30.40 0.01
C ASN A 54 5.09 -30.28 0.07
N PRO A 55 4.37 -30.43 -1.07
CA PRO A 55 2.91 -30.39 -1.07
C PRO A 55 2.24 -31.35 -0.07
N GLN A 56 2.89 -32.47 0.28
CA GLN A 56 2.37 -33.42 1.27
C GLN A 56 2.29 -32.84 2.69
N ASP A 57 3.12 -31.84 3.01
CA ASP A 57 3.13 -31.19 4.33
C ASP A 57 1.92 -30.26 4.52
N LEU A 58 1.22 -29.96 3.40
CA LEU A 58 0.02 -29.11 3.37
C LEU A 58 -1.30 -29.93 3.31
N ILE A 59 -1.25 -31.21 3.61
CA ILE A 59 -2.42 -32.10 3.73
C ILE A 59 -2.66 -32.45 5.19
N PRO A 60 -3.89 -32.40 5.69
CA PRO A 60 -5.18 -32.07 5.04
C PRO A 60 -5.41 -30.56 4.83
N THR A 61 -6.51 -30.18 4.18
CA THR A 61 -6.93 -28.78 4.04
C THR A 61 -6.92 -28.05 5.40
N GLY A 62 -6.35 -26.85 5.41
CA GLY A 62 -6.12 -26.06 6.65
C GLY A 62 -4.73 -26.26 7.26
N SER A 63 -3.94 -27.23 6.77
CA SER A 63 -2.54 -27.40 7.20
C SER A 63 -1.72 -26.16 6.86
N THR A 64 -0.71 -25.85 7.68
CA THR A 64 0.11 -24.64 7.54
C THR A 64 1.58 -24.99 7.61
N THR A 65 2.41 -24.20 6.93
CA THR A 65 3.87 -24.25 7.08
C THR A 65 4.32 -23.56 8.37
N ALA A 66 5.62 -23.66 8.65
CA ALA A 66 6.27 -22.77 9.61
C ALA A 66 6.05 -21.31 9.20
N SER A 67 5.93 -20.42 10.18
CA SER A 67 5.73 -18.99 9.92
C SER A 67 7.07 -18.25 9.81
N THR A 68 7.18 -17.37 8.82
CA THR A 68 8.33 -16.51 8.60
C THR A 68 8.05 -15.12 9.17
N LYS A 69 8.94 -14.64 10.06
CA LYS A 69 8.83 -13.31 10.66
C LYS A 69 9.19 -12.23 9.64
N VAL A 70 8.37 -11.18 9.60
CA VAL A 70 8.63 -9.95 8.85
C VAL A 70 8.63 -8.78 9.81
N SER A 71 9.60 -7.87 9.66
CA SER A 71 9.74 -6.67 10.48
C SER A 71 9.77 -5.44 9.58
N ILE A 72 8.94 -4.46 9.85
CA ILE A 72 8.89 -3.15 9.19
C ILE A 72 9.27 -2.09 10.21
N GLY A 73 10.39 -1.41 9.99
CA GLY A 73 10.86 -0.35 10.86
C GLY A 73 10.06 0.94 10.63
N LEU A 74 9.57 1.50 11.71
CA LEU A 74 8.99 2.85 11.77
C LEU A 74 10.01 3.77 12.44
N GLU A 75 10.11 5.00 11.95
CA GLU A 75 11.05 6.02 12.44
C GLU A 75 10.41 7.40 12.46
N ASN A 76 11.10 8.36 13.11
CA ASN A 76 10.60 9.72 13.26
C ASN A 76 9.20 9.79 13.87
N CYS A 77 8.90 8.85 14.77
CA CYS A 77 7.61 8.84 15.44
C CYS A 77 7.49 10.07 16.33
N THR A 78 6.45 10.87 16.13
CA THR A 78 6.16 12.10 16.86
C THR A 78 5.01 11.89 17.83
N GLY A 79 5.19 12.36 19.08
CA GLY A 79 4.17 12.22 20.13
C GLY A 79 4.00 10.78 20.60
N ASN A 80 2.98 10.56 21.43
CA ASN A 80 2.54 9.21 21.81
C ASN A 80 1.54 8.73 20.75
N VAL A 81 1.97 7.86 19.84
CA VAL A 81 1.07 7.31 18.82
C VAL A 81 0.16 6.27 19.49
N ASN A 82 -1.00 6.72 19.94
CA ASN A 82 -1.95 5.89 20.68
C ASN A 82 -3.06 5.29 19.80
N ASN A 83 -3.32 5.90 18.63
CA ASN A 83 -4.43 5.56 17.76
C ASN A 83 -3.92 5.22 16.34
N MET A 84 -2.97 4.29 16.28
CA MET A 84 -2.53 3.74 15.00
C MET A 84 -3.41 2.56 14.61
N SER A 85 -3.76 2.47 13.36
CA SER A 85 -4.33 1.27 12.77
C SER A 85 -3.56 0.89 11.51
N TYR A 86 -3.71 -0.35 11.09
CA TYR A 86 -3.03 -0.87 9.91
C TYR A 86 -3.96 -1.76 9.10
N MET A 87 -3.63 -1.95 7.84
CA MET A 87 -4.34 -2.86 6.97
C MET A 87 -3.36 -3.56 6.04
N PHE A 88 -3.49 -4.87 5.95
CA PHE A 88 -2.85 -5.64 4.90
C PHE A 88 -3.78 -5.72 3.71
N SER A 89 -3.32 -5.26 2.53
CA SER A 89 -4.12 -5.20 1.31
C SER A 89 -3.53 -6.07 0.22
N GLY A 90 -4.39 -6.73 -0.55
CA GLY A 90 -3.99 -7.59 -1.66
C GLY A 90 -5.19 -8.30 -2.29
N THR A 91 -4.90 -9.21 -3.20
CA THR A 91 -5.93 -10.06 -3.82
C THR A 91 -6.25 -11.21 -2.86
N GLY A 92 -7.51 -11.32 -2.43
CA GLY A 92 -7.97 -12.41 -1.58
C GLY A 92 -8.05 -13.74 -2.34
N ASP A 93 -7.79 -14.85 -1.64
CA ASP A 93 -8.00 -16.20 -2.18
C ASP A 93 -9.47 -16.46 -2.44
N GLU A 94 -9.78 -17.20 -3.51
CA GLU A 94 -11.17 -17.45 -3.93
C GLU A 94 -11.94 -18.32 -2.94
N SER A 95 -11.26 -19.26 -2.29
CA SER A 95 -11.86 -20.16 -1.29
C SER A 95 -11.97 -19.52 0.09
N ASN A 96 -11.03 -18.60 0.41
CA ASN A 96 -11.01 -17.88 1.67
C ASN A 96 -10.46 -16.45 1.48
N PRO A 97 -11.32 -15.45 1.25
CA PRO A 97 -10.90 -14.06 0.99
C PRO A 97 -10.13 -13.37 2.13
N ALA A 98 -10.09 -13.97 3.32
CA ALA A 98 -9.26 -13.47 4.43
C ALA A 98 -7.78 -13.81 4.27
N LEU A 99 -7.42 -14.72 3.34
CA LEU A 99 -6.07 -15.11 3.00
C LEU A 99 -5.62 -14.39 1.72
N LEU A 100 -4.31 -14.18 1.59
CA LEU A 100 -3.73 -13.59 0.38
C LEU A 100 -3.55 -14.66 -0.69
N LYS A 101 -4.13 -14.42 -1.86
CA LYS A 101 -4.03 -15.31 -3.04
C LYS A 101 -2.61 -15.38 -3.55
N VAL A 102 -2.17 -16.57 -3.94
CA VAL A 102 -0.96 -16.77 -4.74
C VAL A 102 -1.24 -16.29 -6.17
N THR A 103 -0.45 -15.34 -6.64
CA THR A 103 -0.62 -14.73 -7.98
C THR A 103 0.57 -14.98 -8.90
N GLY A 104 1.67 -15.53 -8.37
CA GLY A 104 2.92 -15.72 -9.08
C GLY A 104 3.70 -14.42 -9.28
N LYS A 105 4.90 -14.54 -9.83
CA LYS A 105 5.67 -13.40 -10.31
C LYS A 105 5.03 -12.86 -11.61
N PRO A 106 5.26 -11.59 -11.99
CA PRO A 106 4.68 -11.01 -13.21
C PRO A 106 4.97 -11.78 -14.51
N SER A 107 6.01 -12.61 -14.50
CA SER A 107 6.38 -13.47 -15.64
C SER A 107 5.83 -14.88 -15.57
N THR A 108 5.15 -15.26 -14.48
CA THR A 108 4.63 -16.63 -14.30
C THR A 108 3.31 -16.77 -15.03
N SER A 109 3.21 -17.78 -15.92
CA SER A 109 1.95 -18.15 -16.53
C SER A 109 1.03 -18.85 -15.51
N SER A 110 -0.29 -18.83 -15.76
CA SER A 110 -1.26 -19.50 -14.89
C SER A 110 -1.01 -21.01 -14.74
N GLU A 111 -0.40 -21.63 -15.73
CA GLU A 111 -0.04 -23.07 -15.71
C GLU A 111 1.16 -23.37 -14.80
N GLY A 112 1.97 -22.33 -14.48
CA GLY A 112 3.12 -22.44 -13.57
C GLY A 112 2.82 -22.01 -12.14
N LEU A 113 1.58 -21.69 -11.77
CA LEU A 113 1.20 -21.29 -10.42
C LEU A 113 0.97 -22.50 -9.52
N ALA A 114 1.39 -22.37 -8.26
CA ALA A 114 0.95 -23.27 -7.19
C ALA A 114 -0.56 -23.12 -6.96
N THR A 115 -1.25 -24.20 -6.68
CA THR A 115 -2.71 -24.22 -6.48
C THR A 115 -3.07 -24.91 -5.17
N GLY A 116 -4.26 -24.60 -4.64
CA GLY A 116 -4.78 -25.20 -3.42
C GLY A 116 -4.17 -24.66 -2.13
N LEU A 117 -3.46 -23.54 -2.20
CA LEU A 117 -2.85 -22.86 -1.04
C LEU A 117 -2.96 -21.34 -1.18
N ALA A 118 -2.88 -20.66 -0.05
CA ALA A 118 -2.85 -19.21 0.07
C ALA A 118 -1.87 -18.79 1.18
N ILE A 119 -1.61 -17.49 1.33
CA ILE A 119 -0.74 -16.97 2.37
C ILE A 119 -1.62 -16.44 3.52
N GLU A 120 -1.37 -16.95 4.72
CA GLU A 120 -1.98 -16.49 5.95
C GLU A 120 -1.06 -15.47 6.64
N ILE A 121 -1.65 -14.35 7.07
CA ILE A 121 -0.97 -13.28 7.79
C ILE A 121 -1.28 -13.46 9.27
N LEU A 122 -0.27 -13.35 10.12
CA LEU A 122 -0.41 -13.50 11.57
C LEU A 122 0.17 -12.27 12.27
N ASP A 123 -0.44 -11.88 13.37
CA ASP A 123 0.10 -10.87 14.27
C ASP A 123 1.28 -11.41 15.12
N MET A 124 1.81 -10.58 16.01
CA MET A 124 2.88 -10.96 16.94
C MET A 124 2.51 -12.12 17.88
N ASN A 125 1.21 -12.35 18.11
CA ASN A 125 0.70 -13.42 18.97
C ASN A 125 0.34 -14.67 18.16
N GLN A 126 0.75 -14.77 16.91
CA GLN A 126 0.40 -15.86 15.97
C GLN A 126 -1.10 -15.98 15.70
N LYS A 127 -1.87 -14.91 15.90
CA LYS A 127 -3.28 -14.84 15.57
C LYS A 127 -3.47 -14.36 14.14
N ALA A 128 -4.37 -15.01 13.39
CA ALA A 128 -4.67 -14.65 12.02
C ALA A 128 -5.22 -13.22 11.91
N VAL A 129 -4.65 -12.47 10.98
CA VAL A 129 -5.06 -11.11 10.60
C VAL A 129 -5.73 -11.19 9.23
N PRO A 130 -7.02 -10.86 9.13
CA PRO A 130 -7.73 -10.94 7.86
C PRO A 130 -7.23 -9.89 6.86
N LEU A 131 -7.11 -10.29 5.60
CA LEU A 131 -6.74 -9.42 4.49
C LEU A 131 -7.83 -8.36 4.23
N ASN A 132 -7.44 -7.18 3.76
CA ASN A 132 -8.33 -6.08 3.37
C ASN A 132 -9.25 -5.58 4.49
N GLN A 133 -8.85 -5.76 5.74
CA GLN A 133 -9.59 -5.27 6.91
C GLN A 133 -8.68 -4.42 7.81
N LYS A 134 -9.16 -3.23 8.16
CA LYS A 134 -8.46 -2.34 9.09
C LYS A 134 -8.40 -2.96 10.49
N GLN A 135 -7.21 -3.01 11.06
CA GLN A 135 -6.92 -3.54 12.39
C GLN A 135 -6.45 -2.41 13.29
N THR A 136 -6.94 -2.37 14.51
CA THR A 136 -6.47 -1.42 15.51
C THR A 136 -5.14 -1.91 16.08
N PHE A 137 -4.17 -1.01 16.16
CA PHE A 137 -2.90 -1.29 16.81
C PHE A 137 -3.08 -1.14 18.33
N SER A 138 -2.89 -2.22 19.06
CA SER A 138 -3.19 -2.27 20.51
C SER A 138 -2.08 -1.72 21.40
N GLN A 139 -0.95 -1.29 20.82
CA GLN A 139 0.21 -0.78 21.55
C GLN A 139 0.42 0.69 21.25
N SER A 140 0.76 1.47 22.29
CA SER A 140 1.19 2.86 22.10
C SER A 140 2.66 2.89 21.71
N VAL A 141 2.99 3.63 20.65
CA VAL A 141 4.39 3.92 20.30
C VAL A 141 4.81 5.19 21.00
N THR A 142 5.67 5.04 22.00
CA THR A 142 6.17 6.15 22.85
C THR A 142 7.62 6.52 22.54
N THR A 143 8.26 5.80 21.65
CA THR A 143 9.66 5.99 21.22
C THR A 143 9.72 6.58 19.82
N SER A 144 10.84 7.20 19.48
CA SER A 144 11.06 7.76 18.12
C SER A 144 11.17 6.71 17.03
N THR A 145 11.30 5.44 17.40
CA THR A 145 11.37 4.31 16.46
C THR A 145 10.54 3.14 16.98
N TYR A 146 9.99 2.34 16.08
CA TYR A 146 9.24 1.14 16.42
C TYR A 146 9.41 0.09 15.32
N ASP A 147 9.53 -1.19 15.68
CA ASP A 147 9.56 -2.30 14.72
C ASP A 147 8.20 -2.99 14.72
N PHE A 148 7.43 -2.77 13.66
CA PHE A 148 6.17 -3.46 13.43
C PHE A 148 6.45 -4.88 12.92
N ASN A 149 6.09 -5.87 13.71
CA ASN A 149 6.37 -7.28 13.42
C ASN A 149 5.08 -8.03 13.12
N PHE A 150 5.13 -8.90 12.12
CA PHE A 150 4.09 -9.84 11.76
C PHE A 150 4.72 -11.11 11.18
N TYR A 151 3.89 -12.12 10.92
CA TYR A 151 4.37 -13.38 10.36
C TYR A 151 3.53 -13.75 9.14
N LEU A 152 4.15 -14.45 8.22
CA LEU A 152 3.54 -15.01 7.03
C LEU A 152 3.78 -16.51 6.98
N ARG A 153 2.79 -17.27 6.53
CA ARG A 153 2.92 -18.70 6.25
C ARG A 153 1.99 -19.13 5.14
N TYR A 154 2.31 -20.24 4.49
CA TYR A 154 1.33 -20.87 3.60
C TYR A 154 0.30 -21.65 4.41
N LYS A 155 -0.91 -21.67 3.89
CA LYS A 155 -2.04 -22.44 4.41
C LYS A 155 -2.76 -23.11 3.26
N SER A 156 -3.02 -24.39 3.39
CA SER A 156 -3.78 -25.11 2.35
C SER A 156 -5.25 -24.70 2.36
N THR A 157 -5.79 -24.44 1.17
CA THR A 157 -7.19 -24.10 0.92
C THR A 157 -7.94 -25.24 0.24
N SER A 158 -7.20 -26.29 -0.19
CA SER A 158 -7.71 -27.49 -0.83
C SER A 158 -6.95 -28.74 -0.35
N SER A 159 -7.53 -29.90 -0.50
CA SER A 159 -6.85 -31.19 -0.31
C SER A 159 -5.94 -31.57 -1.48
N ALA A 160 -6.07 -30.90 -2.63
CA ALA A 160 -5.24 -31.08 -3.80
C ALA A 160 -4.31 -29.87 -3.95
N ILE A 161 -3.04 -30.05 -3.63
CA ILE A 161 -2.01 -29.01 -3.75
C ILE A 161 -1.24 -29.25 -5.05
N GLY A 162 -1.27 -28.26 -5.93
CA GLY A 162 -0.46 -28.24 -7.16
C GLY A 162 0.84 -27.49 -6.94
N ALA A 163 1.95 -28.10 -7.37
CA ALA A 163 3.27 -27.44 -7.32
C ALA A 163 3.37 -26.31 -8.36
N GLY A 164 4.17 -25.29 -8.03
CA GLY A 164 4.39 -24.14 -8.92
C GLY A 164 4.91 -22.92 -8.17
N ASP A 165 4.92 -21.77 -8.85
CA ASP A 165 5.27 -20.50 -8.25
C ASP A 165 4.21 -20.08 -7.22
N ALA A 166 4.62 -19.93 -5.97
CA ALA A 166 3.75 -19.57 -4.85
C ALA A 166 3.94 -18.10 -4.40
N SER A 167 4.45 -17.25 -5.27
CA SER A 167 4.68 -15.84 -4.98
C SER A 167 3.38 -15.04 -4.93
N SER A 168 3.39 -13.92 -4.18
CA SER A 168 2.28 -12.97 -4.14
C SER A 168 2.79 -11.57 -3.77
N LEU A 169 1.94 -10.57 -3.92
CA LEU A 169 2.20 -9.19 -3.55
C LEU A 169 1.23 -8.76 -2.44
N LEU A 170 1.81 -8.29 -1.33
CA LEU A 170 1.10 -7.80 -0.16
C LEU A 170 1.45 -6.33 0.06
N TYR A 171 0.46 -5.49 0.32
CA TYR A 171 0.65 -4.12 0.75
C TYR A 171 0.33 -3.99 2.24
N LEU A 172 1.01 -3.07 2.91
CA LEU A 172 0.78 -2.72 4.30
C LEU A 172 0.62 -1.21 4.42
N ASP A 173 -0.54 -0.78 4.86
CA ASP A 173 -0.87 0.62 5.08
C ASP A 173 -1.00 0.91 6.57
N PHE A 174 -0.42 2.03 7.02
CA PHE A 174 -0.59 2.55 8.38
C PHE A 174 -1.48 3.79 8.36
N TYR A 175 -2.39 3.86 9.31
CA TYR A 175 -3.33 4.97 9.48
C TYR A 175 -3.14 5.58 10.88
N TYR A 176 -3.09 6.90 10.92
CA TYR A 176 -2.96 7.68 12.15
C TYR A 176 -4.22 8.54 12.27
N ASP A 177 -4.97 8.35 13.37
CA ASP A 177 -6.24 9.07 13.65
C ASP A 177 -6.03 10.15 14.72
#